data_ca933a00ddc4fad2ea607003d8ca8bed
#
_entry.id   ca933a00ddc4fad2ea607003d8ca8bed
#
_cell.length_a   1.000
_cell.length_b   1.000
_cell.length_c   1.000
_cell.angle_alpha   90.00
_cell.angle_beta   90.00
_cell.angle_gamma   90.00
#
_symmetry.space_group_name_H-M   'P 1'
#
loop_
_entity.id
_entity.type
_entity.pdbx_description
1 polymer ?
#
loop_
_entity_poly.entity_id
_entity_poly.type
_entity_poly.pdbx_seq_one_letter_code
_entity_poly.pdbx_strand_id
1 'polypeptide(L)'
;MTATPATGIPVVSAARIDAALSRQDAVEAITAALRAGWDVENDHDRLFAPLTGGEFLLMPAESGTSAGLKVGAIAAGNTTRGLPKIHAWYLLFDRETLEPRAVLDGARLTTLRTPAVTTVAIAGLLAAHPEGPRTSIPRLAVAGSGPQAVEHALTIAGRLPVGRVSIIGRTPDRGEAAVAQLRAGGLAAGPGSRDDQAGAGVGRA
;
A
#
# COMPACT_ATOMS: atom_id res chain seq x y z
N MET A 1 18.19 -21.16 32.13
CA MET A 1 18.88 -21.08 30.82
C MET A 1 18.76 -19.65 30.37
N THR A 2 19.83 -18.87 30.51
CA THR A 2 19.90 -17.49 30.00
C THR A 2 20.10 -17.53 28.50
N ALA A 3 19.09 -17.20 27.75
CA ALA A 3 19.22 -17.01 26.30
C ALA A 3 20.23 -15.88 26.05
N THR A 4 21.29 -16.17 25.31
CA THR A 4 22.22 -15.15 24.82
C THR A 4 21.43 -14.22 23.92
N PRO A 5 21.38 -12.89 24.17
CA PRO A 5 20.66 -11.99 23.28
C PRO A 5 21.29 -12.07 21.89
N ALA A 6 20.46 -12.29 20.88
CA ALA A 6 20.91 -12.30 19.50
C ALA A 6 21.65 -10.99 19.20
N THR A 7 22.86 -11.08 18.68
CA THR A 7 23.71 -9.95 18.33
C THR A 7 23.07 -9.13 17.21
N GLY A 8 22.30 -8.11 17.61
CA GLY A 8 21.72 -7.10 16.73
C GLY A 8 20.50 -7.55 15.92
N ILE A 9 19.35 -6.90 16.16
CA ILE A 9 18.15 -7.06 15.32
C ILE A 9 18.44 -6.40 13.97
N PRO A 10 18.29 -7.11 12.82
CA PRO A 10 18.56 -6.54 11.52
C PRO A 10 17.59 -5.41 11.16
N VAL A 11 18.13 -4.31 10.63
CA VAL A 11 17.35 -3.22 10.06
C VAL A 11 17.29 -3.38 8.55
N VAL A 12 16.08 -3.49 8.00
CA VAL A 12 15.81 -3.68 6.58
C VAL A 12 15.35 -2.36 5.98
N SER A 13 16.21 -1.72 5.20
CA SER A 13 15.95 -0.45 4.53
C SER A 13 14.95 -0.60 3.37
N ALA A 14 14.37 0.52 2.90
CA ALA A 14 13.54 0.57 1.70
C ALA A 14 14.21 -0.09 0.49
N ALA A 15 15.50 0.19 0.25
CA ALA A 15 16.24 -0.40 -0.88
C ALA A 15 16.36 -1.93 -0.78
N ARG A 16 16.54 -2.47 0.43
CA ARG A 16 16.56 -3.93 0.63
C ARG A 16 15.19 -4.56 0.46
N ILE A 17 14.13 -3.87 0.85
CA ILE A 17 12.75 -4.31 0.58
C ILE A 17 12.51 -4.36 -0.92
N ASP A 18 12.89 -3.31 -1.66
CA ASP A 18 12.72 -3.24 -3.12
C ASP A 18 13.50 -4.33 -3.88
N ALA A 19 14.66 -4.70 -3.37
CA ALA A 19 15.47 -5.77 -3.96
C ALA A 19 14.91 -7.17 -3.69
N ALA A 20 14.11 -7.34 -2.62
CA ALA A 20 13.62 -8.65 -2.18
C ALA A 20 12.13 -8.88 -2.46
N LEU A 21 11.34 -7.82 -2.67
CA LEU A 21 9.88 -7.90 -2.77
C LEU A 21 9.36 -7.00 -3.89
N SER A 22 8.87 -7.61 -4.94
CA SER A 22 8.18 -6.89 -6.02
C SER A 22 6.74 -6.52 -5.65
N ARG A 23 6.11 -5.66 -6.47
CA ARG A 23 4.68 -5.35 -6.34
C ARG A 23 3.80 -6.59 -6.50
N GLN A 24 4.18 -7.49 -7.40
CA GLN A 24 3.43 -8.72 -7.66
C GLN A 24 3.56 -9.72 -6.51
N ASP A 25 4.74 -9.86 -5.92
CA ASP A 25 4.94 -10.70 -4.73
C ASP A 25 4.04 -10.23 -3.58
N ALA A 26 3.88 -8.92 -3.41
CA ALA A 26 2.97 -8.36 -2.40
C ALA A 26 1.49 -8.70 -2.70
N VAL A 27 1.06 -8.64 -3.97
CA VAL A 27 -0.29 -9.05 -4.40
C VAL A 27 -0.50 -10.54 -4.17
N GLU A 28 0.47 -11.37 -4.51
CA GLU A 28 0.40 -12.82 -4.34
C GLU A 28 0.36 -13.22 -2.87
N ALA A 29 1.18 -12.60 -2.02
CA ALA A 29 1.19 -12.87 -0.58
C ALA A 29 -0.17 -12.56 0.08
N ILE A 30 -0.79 -11.41 -0.26
CA ILE A 30 -2.12 -11.05 0.25
C ILE A 30 -3.18 -12.01 -0.29
N THR A 31 -3.13 -12.33 -1.58
CA THR A 31 -4.04 -13.30 -2.20
C THR A 31 -3.94 -14.67 -1.52
N ALA A 32 -2.73 -15.13 -1.23
CA ALA A 32 -2.49 -16.41 -0.56
C ALA A 32 -3.04 -16.40 0.88
N ALA A 33 -2.83 -15.32 1.64
CA ALA A 33 -3.34 -15.19 2.99
C ALA A 33 -4.89 -15.24 3.04
N LEU A 34 -5.55 -14.51 2.13
CA LEU A 34 -7.02 -14.54 2.03
C LEU A 34 -7.55 -15.92 1.63
N ARG A 35 -6.90 -16.60 0.68
CA ARG A 35 -7.26 -17.97 0.29
C ARG A 35 -7.02 -18.99 1.39
N ALA A 36 -6.04 -18.76 2.24
CA ALA A 36 -5.79 -19.58 3.42
C ALA A 36 -6.79 -19.34 4.56
N GLY A 37 -7.78 -18.47 4.36
CA GLY A 37 -8.84 -18.20 5.34
C GLY A 37 -8.48 -17.12 6.37
N TRP A 38 -7.51 -16.24 6.06
CA TRP A 38 -7.31 -15.07 6.93
C TRP A 38 -8.59 -14.23 6.96
N ASP A 39 -9.10 -14.03 8.17
CA ASP A 39 -10.36 -13.35 8.40
C ASP A 39 -10.11 -11.93 8.91
N VAL A 40 -10.58 -10.95 8.13
CA VAL A 40 -10.44 -9.52 8.43
C VAL A 40 -11.23 -9.09 9.67
N GLU A 41 -12.32 -9.78 10.00
CA GLU A 41 -13.15 -9.47 11.19
C GLU A 41 -12.42 -9.84 12.50
N ASN A 42 -11.44 -10.72 12.42
CA ASN A 42 -10.60 -11.12 13.55
C ASN A 42 -9.25 -10.39 13.61
N ASP A 43 -9.07 -9.31 12.81
CA ASP A 43 -7.86 -8.50 12.87
C ASP A 43 -7.82 -7.67 14.17
N HIS A 44 -6.60 -7.36 14.62
CA HIS A 44 -6.39 -6.60 15.84
C HIS A 44 -6.79 -5.12 15.67
N ASP A 45 -7.29 -4.53 16.75
CA ASP A 45 -7.63 -3.12 16.81
C ASP A 45 -6.39 -2.22 16.60
N ARG A 46 -6.61 -1.11 15.91
CA ARG A 46 -5.62 -0.05 15.75
C ARG A 46 -5.68 0.87 16.95
N LEU A 47 -4.50 1.22 17.48
CA LEU A 47 -4.37 2.11 18.62
C LEU A 47 -3.81 3.45 18.18
N PHE A 48 -4.44 4.53 18.62
CA PHE A 48 -3.96 5.90 18.44
C PHE A 48 -3.46 6.43 19.76
N ALA A 49 -2.22 6.90 19.81
CA ALA A 49 -1.60 7.51 20.98
C ALA A 49 -1.25 8.97 20.68
N PRO A 50 -2.01 9.96 21.20
CA PRO A 50 -1.72 11.38 21.02
C PRO A 50 -0.39 11.78 21.64
N LEU A 51 0.37 12.66 20.94
CA LEU A 51 1.63 13.22 21.37
C LEU A 51 1.61 14.75 21.13
N THR A 52 2.48 15.49 21.79
CA THR A 52 2.60 16.95 21.60
C THR A 52 2.90 17.32 20.15
N GLY A 53 3.69 16.52 19.42
CA GLY A 53 4.06 16.79 18.02
C GLY A 53 3.15 16.13 16.99
N GLY A 54 2.12 15.37 17.41
CA GLY A 54 1.27 14.58 16.52
C GLY A 54 0.67 13.36 17.20
N GLU A 55 0.72 12.21 16.55
CA GLU A 55 0.20 10.97 17.13
C GLU A 55 0.98 9.75 16.65
N PHE A 56 1.02 8.68 17.45
CA PHE A 56 1.35 7.35 16.98
C PHE A 56 0.10 6.59 16.57
N LEU A 57 0.22 5.88 15.47
CA LEU A 57 -0.72 4.86 15.02
C LEU A 57 -0.04 3.49 15.11
N LEU A 58 -0.50 2.67 16.06
CA LEU A 58 0.00 1.33 16.29
C LEU A 58 -0.95 0.33 15.62
N MET A 59 -0.40 -0.53 14.77
CA MET A 59 -1.17 -1.51 14.01
C MET A 59 -0.55 -2.90 14.21
N PRO A 60 -0.96 -3.63 15.24
CA PRO A 60 -0.57 -5.03 15.41
C PRO A 60 -1.28 -5.90 14.37
N ALA A 61 -0.65 -7.00 13.99
CA ALA A 61 -1.23 -8.01 13.13
C ALA A 61 -0.44 -9.31 13.25
N GLU A 62 -1.05 -10.44 12.93
CA GLU A 62 -0.37 -11.72 12.84
C GLU A 62 -0.84 -12.52 11.63
N SER A 63 0.05 -13.32 11.05
CA SER A 63 -0.27 -14.22 9.95
C SER A 63 0.79 -15.31 9.81
N GLY A 64 0.36 -16.53 9.55
CA GLY A 64 1.27 -17.67 9.42
C GLY A 64 2.12 -17.85 10.68
N THR A 65 3.45 -17.79 10.53
CA THR A 65 4.43 -17.92 11.62
C THR A 65 4.94 -16.59 12.15
N SER A 66 4.36 -15.46 11.71
CA SER A 66 4.84 -14.10 12.02
C SER A 66 3.80 -13.29 12.77
N ALA A 67 4.27 -12.49 13.72
CA ALA A 67 3.52 -11.38 14.30
C ALA A 67 4.24 -10.07 13.95
N GLY A 68 3.52 -8.97 13.91
CA GLY A 68 4.12 -7.70 13.55
C GLY A 68 3.40 -6.51 14.16
N LEU A 69 4.15 -5.43 14.33
CA LEU A 69 3.62 -4.15 14.76
C LEU A 69 4.11 -3.05 13.83
N LYS A 70 3.19 -2.43 13.10
CA LYS A 70 3.51 -1.18 12.41
C LYS A 70 3.33 0.00 13.36
N VAL A 71 4.37 0.78 13.53
CA VAL A 71 4.36 2.05 14.24
C VAL A 71 4.40 3.17 13.21
N GLY A 72 3.28 3.87 13.03
CA GLY A 72 3.19 5.08 12.22
C GLY A 72 3.29 6.30 13.13
N ALA A 73 4.15 7.27 12.78
CA ALA A 73 4.22 8.57 13.42
C ALA A 73 3.63 9.62 12.48
N ILE A 74 2.54 10.27 12.87
CA ILE A 74 1.81 11.25 12.07
C ILE A 74 2.02 12.63 12.67
N ALA A 75 2.76 13.49 11.97
CA ALA A 75 3.07 14.85 12.42
C ALA A 75 2.67 15.85 11.32
N ALA A 76 1.47 16.43 11.44
CA ALA A 76 0.94 17.37 10.44
C ALA A 76 1.84 18.60 10.21
N GLY A 77 2.50 19.09 11.26
CA GLY A 77 3.42 20.23 11.19
C GLY A 77 4.73 19.97 10.44
N ASN A 78 5.05 18.73 10.11
CA ASN A 78 6.29 18.39 9.37
C ASN A 78 6.31 18.97 7.96
N THR A 79 5.16 19.13 7.32
CA THR A 79 5.08 19.66 5.95
C THR A 79 5.62 21.10 5.84
N THR A 80 5.47 21.93 6.87
CA THR A 80 6.02 23.28 6.91
C THR A 80 7.53 23.32 7.14
N ARG A 81 8.10 22.17 7.57
CA ARG A 81 9.54 21.99 7.82
C ARG A 81 10.22 21.23 6.68
N GLY A 82 9.52 20.96 5.58
CA GLY A 82 10.04 20.16 4.47
C GLY A 82 10.22 18.66 4.79
N LEU A 83 9.66 18.19 5.90
CA LEU A 83 9.72 16.79 6.32
C LEU A 83 8.46 16.02 5.92
N PRO A 84 8.54 14.69 5.75
CA PRO A 84 7.37 13.86 5.55
C PRO A 84 6.35 14.00 6.69
N LYS A 85 5.07 14.08 6.35
CA LYS A 85 3.98 14.10 7.35
C LYS A 85 3.91 12.78 8.13
N ILE A 86 4.29 11.66 7.50
CA ILE A 86 4.18 10.33 8.07
C ILE A 86 5.54 9.65 7.99
N HIS A 87 5.99 9.13 9.13
CA HIS A 87 7.09 8.18 9.23
C HIS A 87 6.52 6.86 9.72
N ALA A 88 7.15 5.74 9.36
CA ALA A 88 6.70 4.45 9.83
C ALA A 88 7.84 3.44 9.92
N TRP A 89 7.77 2.61 10.96
CA TRP A 89 8.58 1.41 11.13
C TRP A 89 7.67 0.19 11.28
N TYR A 90 8.18 -0.97 10.86
CA TYR A 90 7.50 -2.24 11.07
C TYR A 90 8.42 -3.16 11.87
N LEU A 91 7.94 -3.60 13.03
CA LEU A 91 8.62 -4.54 13.90
C LEU A 91 8.07 -5.93 13.57
N LEU A 92 8.97 -6.85 13.19
CA LEU A 92 8.62 -8.24 12.87
C LEU A 92 9.08 -9.14 14.00
N PHE A 93 8.20 -10.04 14.41
CA PHE A 93 8.42 -11.00 15.47
C PHE A 93 8.09 -12.42 14.98
N ASP A 94 8.66 -13.39 15.62
CA ASP A 94 8.15 -14.75 15.59
C ASP A 94 6.79 -14.78 16.31
N ARG A 95 5.80 -15.47 15.74
CA ARG A 95 4.45 -15.47 16.28
C ARG A 95 4.32 -16.25 17.59
N GLU A 96 5.06 -17.34 17.74
CA GLU A 96 4.95 -18.24 18.88
C GLU A 96 5.76 -17.74 20.09
N THR A 97 6.99 -17.31 19.83
CA THR A 97 7.92 -16.89 20.89
C THR A 97 7.92 -15.41 21.17
N LEU A 98 7.37 -14.60 20.25
CA LEU A 98 7.47 -13.13 20.20
C LEU A 98 8.92 -12.62 20.17
N GLU A 99 9.86 -13.46 19.75
CA GLU A 99 11.24 -13.06 19.57
C GLU A 99 11.34 -12.05 18.39
N PRO A 100 11.99 -10.88 18.58
CA PRO A 100 12.13 -9.91 17.52
C PRO A 100 13.03 -10.43 16.41
N ARG A 101 12.55 -10.37 15.17
CA ARG A 101 13.21 -10.89 13.97
C ARG A 101 13.85 -9.80 13.13
N ALA A 102 13.18 -8.66 12.98
CA ALA A 102 13.68 -7.54 12.16
C ALA A 102 12.91 -6.24 12.46
N VAL A 103 13.56 -5.12 12.10
CA VAL A 103 12.94 -3.80 11.98
C VAL A 103 12.99 -3.41 10.50
N LEU A 104 11.83 -3.11 9.90
CA LEU A 104 11.73 -2.81 8.47
C LEU A 104 11.27 -1.37 8.24
N ASP A 105 11.64 -0.78 7.09
CA ASP A 105 11.08 0.50 6.63
C ASP A 105 9.57 0.36 6.43
N GLY A 106 8.79 0.85 7.40
CA GLY A 106 7.34 0.75 7.39
C GLY A 106 6.68 1.68 6.37
N ALA A 107 7.35 2.75 5.97
CA ALA A 107 6.85 3.64 4.92
C ALA A 107 6.90 2.92 3.56
N ARG A 108 8.02 2.25 3.26
CA ARG A 108 8.15 1.46 2.02
C ARG A 108 7.18 0.27 2.02
N LEU A 109 7.09 -0.48 3.10
CA LEU A 109 6.09 -1.56 3.21
C LEU A 109 4.66 -1.04 3.00
N THR A 110 4.33 0.15 3.51
CA THR A 110 3.01 0.74 3.30
C THR A 110 2.76 1.08 1.83
N THR A 111 3.77 1.56 1.11
CA THR A 111 3.63 1.86 -0.33
C THR A 111 3.55 0.61 -1.20
N LEU A 112 4.01 -0.54 -0.75
CA LEU A 112 3.84 -1.83 -1.43
C LEU A 112 2.51 -2.51 -1.08
N ARG A 113 2.22 -2.67 0.22
CA ARG A 113 1.07 -3.47 0.67
C ARG A 113 -0.28 -2.81 0.37
N THR A 114 -0.37 -1.47 0.41
CA THR A 114 -1.66 -0.79 0.22
C THR A 114 -2.17 -0.92 -1.22
N PRO A 115 -1.35 -0.66 -2.26
CA PRO A 115 -1.74 -0.96 -3.64
C PRO A 115 -2.03 -2.45 -3.88
N ALA A 116 -1.30 -3.33 -3.21
CA ALA A 116 -1.52 -4.77 -3.35
C ALA A 116 -2.92 -5.19 -2.87
N VAL A 117 -3.36 -4.72 -1.69
CA VAL A 117 -4.73 -4.94 -1.18
C VAL A 117 -5.77 -4.42 -2.17
N THR A 118 -5.59 -3.18 -2.65
CA THR A 118 -6.49 -2.58 -3.64
C THR A 118 -6.56 -3.39 -4.92
N THR A 119 -5.42 -3.89 -5.40
CA THR A 119 -5.35 -4.71 -6.62
C THR A 119 -6.10 -6.03 -6.46
N VAL A 120 -5.94 -6.70 -5.32
CA VAL A 120 -6.69 -7.94 -5.01
C VAL A 120 -8.19 -7.68 -4.98
N ALA A 121 -8.62 -6.59 -4.32
CA ALA A 121 -10.03 -6.22 -4.25
C ALA A 121 -10.61 -5.91 -5.65
N ILE A 122 -9.92 -5.11 -6.46
CA ILE A 122 -10.34 -4.79 -7.83
C ILE A 122 -10.43 -6.06 -8.68
N ALA A 123 -9.44 -6.94 -8.61
CA ALA A 123 -9.46 -8.20 -9.36
C ALA A 123 -10.66 -9.08 -8.97
N GLY A 124 -10.97 -9.15 -7.68
CA GLY A 124 -12.15 -9.87 -7.18
C GLY A 124 -13.46 -9.27 -7.67
N LEU A 125 -13.61 -7.94 -7.59
CA LEU A 125 -14.80 -7.23 -8.08
C LEU A 125 -15.00 -7.39 -9.59
N LEU A 126 -13.92 -7.33 -10.36
CA LEU A 126 -14.00 -7.55 -11.82
C LEU A 126 -14.38 -8.99 -12.16
N ALA A 127 -13.87 -9.97 -11.42
CA ALA A 127 -14.23 -11.37 -11.61
C ALA A 127 -15.70 -11.66 -11.25
N ALA A 128 -16.24 -10.95 -10.26
CA ALA A 128 -17.63 -11.07 -9.79
C ALA A 128 -18.60 -10.05 -10.42
N HIS A 129 -18.21 -9.41 -11.54
CA HIS A 129 -19.05 -8.37 -12.13
C HIS A 129 -20.40 -8.92 -12.59
N PRO A 130 -21.54 -8.25 -12.28
CA PRO A 130 -22.90 -8.78 -12.56
C PRO A 130 -23.19 -9.12 -14.02
N GLU A 131 -22.59 -8.37 -14.95
CA GLU A 131 -22.75 -8.58 -16.41
C GLU A 131 -21.75 -9.62 -16.98
N GLY A 132 -21.02 -10.33 -16.13
CA GLY A 132 -20.01 -11.32 -16.45
C GLY A 132 -18.58 -10.86 -16.12
N PRO A 133 -17.66 -11.81 -15.93
CA PRO A 133 -16.29 -11.53 -15.51
C PRO A 133 -15.58 -10.57 -16.48
N ARG A 134 -14.88 -9.58 -15.91
CA ARG A 134 -14.04 -8.63 -16.63
C ARG A 134 -12.57 -8.89 -16.31
N THR A 135 -11.71 -8.87 -17.31
CA THR A 135 -10.28 -9.19 -17.20
C THR A 135 -9.38 -8.00 -17.45
N SER A 136 -9.94 -6.81 -17.73
CA SER A 136 -9.19 -5.59 -18.03
C SER A 136 -9.88 -4.35 -17.49
N ILE A 137 -9.12 -3.27 -17.40
CA ILE A 137 -9.58 -1.94 -16.99
C ILE A 137 -9.32 -0.97 -18.14
N PRO A 138 -10.33 -0.62 -18.96
CA PRO A 138 -10.11 0.31 -20.09
C PRO A 138 -9.61 1.68 -19.62
N ARG A 139 -10.11 2.18 -18.48
CA ARG A 139 -9.74 3.48 -17.90
C ARG A 139 -9.63 3.36 -16.38
N LEU A 140 -8.48 3.72 -15.84
CA LEU A 140 -8.19 3.79 -14.41
C LEU A 140 -8.05 5.26 -13.99
N ALA A 141 -8.99 5.79 -13.25
CA ALA A 141 -8.90 7.12 -12.66
C ALA A 141 -8.32 7.01 -11.24
N VAL A 142 -7.26 7.77 -10.96
CA VAL A 142 -6.59 7.78 -9.65
C VAL A 142 -6.69 9.19 -9.06
N ALA A 143 -7.42 9.33 -7.96
CA ALA A 143 -7.54 10.57 -7.21
C ALA A 143 -6.33 10.72 -6.27
N GLY A 144 -5.46 11.67 -6.60
CA GLY A 144 -4.21 11.94 -5.91
C GLY A 144 -3.02 11.94 -6.87
N SER A 145 -1.90 12.55 -6.43
CA SER A 145 -0.66 12.63 -7.22
C SER A 145 0.58 12.35 -6.36
N GLY A 146 0.38 11.74 -5.20
CA GLY A 146 1.47 11.34 -4.31
C GLY A 146 2.03 9.94 -4.66
N PRO A 147 3.05 9.47 -3.90
CA PRO A 147 3.66 8.15 -4.11
C PRO A 147 2.64 7.01 -4.14
N GLN A 148 1.62 7.05 -3.29
CA GLN A 148 0.56 6.04 -3.27
C GLN A 148 -0.23 6.00 -4.59
N ALA A 149 -0.48 7.14 -5.24
CA ALA A 149 -1.20 7.18 -6.51
C ALA A 149 -0.42 6.46 -7.62
N VAL A 150 0.88 6.73 -7.70
CA VAL A 150 1.78 6.08 -8.66
C VAL A 150 1.86 4.57 -8.39
N GLU A 151 2.11 4.18 -7.14
CA GLU A 151 2.23 2.77 -6.77
C GLU A 151 0.94 1.99 -7.00
N HIS A 152 -0.26 2.57 -6.74
CA HIS A 152 -1.53 1.92 -7.07
C HIS A 152 -1.66 1.66 -8.57
N ALA A 153 -1.41 2.67 -9.40
CA ALA A 153 -1.53 2.51 -10.84
C ALA A 153 -0.57 1.45 -11.38
N LEU A 154 0.69 1.45 -10.93
CA LEU A 154 1.70 0.47 -11.35
C LEU A 154 1.37 -0.94 -10.87
N THR A 155 0.90 -1.09 -9.63
CA THR A 155 0.57 -2.41 -9.07
C THR A 155 -0.64 -3.02 -9.76
N ILE A 156 -1.70 -2.23 -9.97
CA ILE A 156 -2.91 -2.66 -10.68
C ILE A 156 -2.55 -3.07 -12.11
N ALA A 157 -1.80 -2.23 -12.83
CA ALA A 157 -1.41 -2.50 -14.21
C ALA A 157 -0.47 -3.71 -14.36
N GLY A 158 0.30 -4.03 -13.34
CA GLY A 158 1.11 -5.24 -13.31
C GLY A 158 0.29 -6.52 -13.14
N ARG A 159 -0.96 -6.43 -12.68
CA ARG A 159 -1.86 -7.57 -12.46
C ARG A 159 -2.99 -7.67 -13.48
N LEU A 160 -3.46 -6.53 -13.98
CA LEU A 160 -4.60 -6.41 -14.88
C LEU A 160 -4.22 -5.50 -16.06
N PRO A 161 -4.59 -5.83 -17.31
CA PRO A 161 -4.43 -4.92 -18.43
C PRO A 161 -5.17 -3.61 -18.19
N VAL A 162 -4.44 -2.49 -18.20
CA VAL A 162 -4.99 -1.13 -18.06
C VAL A 162 -4.79 -0.36 -19.36
N GLY A 163 -5.88 0.10 -19.97
CA GLY A 163 -5.83 0.83 -21.24
C GLY A 163 -5.27 2.25 -21.07
N ARG A 164 -5.76 3.01 -20.09
CA ARG A 164 -5.30 4.38 -19.81
C ARG A 164 -5.42 4.69 -18.32
N VAL A 165 -4.43 5.41 -17.77
CA VAL A 165 -4.45 5.96 -16.41
C VAL A 165 -4.67 7.48 -16.47
N SER A 166 -5.63 7.98 -15.69
CA SER A 166 -5.90 9.41 -15.49
C SER A 166 -5.55 9.81 -14.07
N ILE A 167 -4.61 10.74 -13.87
CA ILE A 167 -4.22 11.26 -12.55
C ILE A 167 -5.00 12.54 -12.27
N ILE A 168 -5.78 12.54 -11.19
CA ILE A 168 -6.60 13.67 -10.77
C ILE A 168 -5.98 14.27 -9.51
N GLY A 169 -5.17 15.31 -9.67
CA GLY A 169 -4.45 15.99 -8.60
C GLY A 169 -4.92 17.42 -8.39
N ARG A 170 -4.74 17.95 -7.17
CA ARG A 170 -5.01 19.38 -6.85
C ARG A 170 -3.90 20.31 -7.33
N THR A 171 -2.68 19.80 -7.45
CA THR A 171 -1.48 20.55 -7.80
C THR A 171 -1.01 20.07 -9.17
N PRO A 172 -1.04 20.92 -10.23
CA PRO A 172 -0.66 20.54 -11.60
C PRO A 172 0.74 19.89 -11.67
N ASP A 173 1.76 20.54 -11.14
CA ASP A 173 3.15 20.07 -11.21
C ASP A 173 3.32 18.65 -10.61
N ARG A 174 2.66 18.38 -9.48
CA ARG A 174 2.67 17.03 -8.87
C ARG A 174 1.92 16.02 -9.72
N GLY A 175 0.84 16.44 -10.37
CA GLY A 175 0.10 15.62 -11.32
C GLY A 175 0.97 15.22 -12.51
N GLU A 176 1.67 16.19 -13.10
CA GLU A 176 2.59 15.97 -14.21
C GLU A 176 3.75 15.05 -13.83
N ALA A 177 4.35 15.26 -12.65
CA ALA A 177 5.41 14.40 -12.14
C ALA A 177 4.93 12.94 -11.96
N ALA A 178 3.72 12.73 -11.44
CA ALA A 178 3.12 11.41 -11.31
C ALA A 178 2.86 10.76 -12.68
N VAL A 179 2.32 11.52 -13.64
CA VAL A 179 2.11 11.06 -15.01
C VAL A 179 3.43 10.66 -15.67
N ALA A 180 4.50 11.46 -15.50
CA ALA A 180 5.82 11.14 -16.03
C ALA A 180 6.36 9.82 -15.48
N GLN A 181 6.23 9.57 -14.16
CA GLN A 181 6.63 8.30 -13.53
C GLN A 181 5.83 7.11 -14.10
N LEU A 182 4.52 7.26 -14.30
CA LEU A 182 3.69 6.20 -14.88
C LEU A 182 4.07 5.88 -16.32
N ARG A 183 4.37 6.90 -17.13
CA ARG A 183 4.86 6.72 -18.51
C ARG A 183 6.21 6.04 -18.55
N ALA A 184 7.12 6.40 -17.64
CA ALA A 184 8.40 5.71 -17.47
C ALA A 184 8.23 4.24 -17.06
N GLY A 185 7.16 3.92 -16.34
CA GLY A 185 6.72 2.55 -16.01
C GLY A 185 5.94 1.86 -17.14
N GLY A 186 5.89 2.42 -18.35
CA GLY A 186 5.26 1.81 -19.53
C GLY A 186 3.75 2.00 -19.65
N LEU A 187 3.12 2.83 -18.80
CA LEU A 187 1.68 3.04 -18.85
C LEU A 187 1.27 4.22 -19.74
N ALA A 188 0.17 4.07 -20.47
CA ALA A 188 -0.51 5.18 -21.10
C ALA A 188 -1.18 6.03 -20.02
N ALA A 189 -0.53 7.13 -19.60
CA ALA A 189 -1.01 7.99 -18.53
C ALA A 189 -1.14 9.45 -18.97
N GLY A 190 -2.06 10.17 -18.34
CA GLY A 190 -2.26 11.60 -18.56
C GLY A 190 -2.97 12.29 -17.37
N PRO A 191 -3.03 13.64 -17.38
CA PRO A 191 -3.86 14.36 -16.43
C PRO A 191 -5.32 13.96 -16.64
N GLY A 192 -6.04 13.84 -15.53
CA GLY A 192 -7.47 13.60 -15.49
C GLY A 192 -8.23 14.84 -15.06
N SER A 193 -9.49 14.95 -15.47
CA SER A 193 -10.43 15.96 -15.00
C SER A 193 -11.38 15.41 -13.95
N ARG A 194 -12.16 16.30 -13.29
CA ARG A 194 -13.23 15.87 -12.40
C ARG A 194 -14.33 15.07 -13.13
N ASP A 195 -14.48 15.29 -14.43
CA ASP A 195 -15.44 14.55 -15.27
C ASP A 195 -15.00 13.10 -15.47
N ASP A 196 -13.69 12.80 -15.39
CA ASP A 196 -13.20 11.43 -15.35
C ASP A 196 -13.67 10.66 -14.12
N GLN A 197 -14.00 11.35 -13.01
CA GLN A 197 -14.63 10.74 -11.81
C GLN A 197 -16.12 10.44 -12.05
N ALA A 198 -16.83 11.30 -12.79
CA ALA A 198 -18.25 11.13 -13.08
C ALA A 198 -18.50 9.98 -14.09
N GLY A 199 -17.57 9.76 -15.01
CA GLY A 199 -17.64 8.66 -15.99
C GLY A 199 -17.36 7.26 -15.37
N ALA A 200 -16.92 7.17 -14.11
CA ALA A 200 -16.90 5.96 -13.30
C ALA A 200 -18.27 5.67 -12.66
N GLY A 201 -19.28 6.45 -13.01
CA GLY A 201 -20.62 6.38 -12.45
C GLY A 201 -21.31 5.06 -12.78
N VAL A 202 -21.68 4.39 -11.71
CA VAL A 202 -22.81 3.49 -11.57
C VAL A 202 -23.90 3.92 -12.55
N GLY A 203 -24.22 3.06 -13.54
CA GLY A 203 -25.37 3.27 -14.40
C GLY A 203 -26.58 3.51 -13.52
N ARG A 204 -27.24 4.63 -13.73
CA ARG A 204 -28.55 4.89 -13.16
C ARG A 204 -29.48 3.86 -13.79
N ALA A 205 -29.95 2.92 -12.97
CA ALA A 205 -31.12 2.14 -13.26
C ALA A 205 -32.36 3.02 -13.09
#